data_04c56f6ad2a3bd8a9b4f0289258fa581
#
_entry.id   04c56f6ad2a3bd8a9b4f0289258fa581
#
_cell.length_a   1.000
_cell.length_b   1.000
_cell.length_c   1.000
_cell.angle_alpha   90.00
_cell.angle_beta   90.00
_cell.angle_gamma   90.00
#
_symmetry.space_group_name_H-M   'P 1'
#
loop_
_entity.id
_entity.type
_entity.pdbx_description
1 polymer ?
#
loop_
_entity_poly.entity_id
_entity_poly.type
_entity_poly.pdbx_seq_one_letter_code
_entity_poly.pdbx_strand_id
1 'polypeptide(L)'
;MGQKLPSERELCQQMGVSRAVVNGGISELARQGFLDVLPRQGAFVADYRRNGNMETLMAIMDYNGDMLGKEEIRSILEVRWGLEQMTLHRVIDNATVDQLEMLGQYVEQLEAHPTPAQAAEIAFRFHHEMTLLGGNHILPLIYTSFKVPCTALWIRFCKKYGVATLHSNVEELYRHILNRDKEGARQWSNVYLAEAINGTQQIYEA
;
A
#
# COMPACT_ATOMS: atom_id res chain seq x y z
N MET A 1 5.67 12.15 21.52
CA MET A 1 5.06 11.01 22.20
C MET A 1 4.92 11.36 23.66
N GLY A 2 3.88 10.88 24.35
CA GLY A 2 3.58 11.18 25.75
C GLY A 2 3.07 12.62 26.02
N GLN A 3 2.91 13.44 25.01
CA GLN A 3 2.35 14.78 25.17
C GLN A 3 0.85 14.68 25.48
N LYS A 4 0.43 15.38 26.54
CA LYS A 4 -0.99 15.47 26.89
C LYS A 4 -1.72 16.38 25.92
N LEU A 5 -2.89 15.94 25.44
CA LEU A 5 -3.81 16.75 24.65
C LEU A 5 -4.46 17.86 25.52
N PRO A 6 -4.87 18.97 24.91
CA PRO A 6 -5.77 19.91 25.58
C PRO A 6 -7.03 19.19 26.09
N SER A 7 -7.66 19.75 27.12
CA SER A 7 -8.93 19.19 27.61
C SER A 7 -10.01 19.20 26.53
N GLU A 8 -11.00 18.32 26.65
CA GLU A 8 -12.14 18.27 25.71
C GLU A 8 -12.81 19.66 25.55
N ARG A 9 -12.90 20.42 26.63
CA ARG A 9 -13.47 21.77 26.61
C ARG A 9 -12.61 22.73 25.78
N GLU A 10 -11.30 22.68 25.94
CA GLU A 10 -10.37 23.49 25.16
C GLU A 10 -10.38 23.10 23.68
N LEU A 11 -10.41 21.78 23.38
CA LEU A 11 -10.55 21.29 22.02
C LEU A 11 -11.86 21.75 21.36
N CYS A 12 -12.99 21.68 22.08
CA CYS A 12 -14.26 22.22 21.59
C CYS A 12 -14.16 23.72 21.23
N GLN A 13 -13.49 24.51 22.07
CA GLN A 13 -13.30 25.94 21.81
C GLN A 13 -12.37 26.21 20.63
N GLN A 14 -11.25 25.49 20.54
CA GLN A 14 -10.26 25.66 19.49
C GLN A 14 -10.78 25.25 18.12
N MET A 15 -11.55 24.14 18.06
CA MET A 15 -12.02 23.57 16.82
C MET A 15 -13.41 24.06 16.41
N GLY A 16 -14.14 24.76 17.30
CA GLY A 16 -15.50 25.23 17.04
C GLY A 16 -16.55 24.11 16.88
N VAL A 17 -16.34 22.97 17.54
CA VAL A 17 -17.20 21.77 17.42
C VAL A 17 -17.82 21.38 18.78
N SER A 18 -18.85 20.53 18.72
CA SER A 18 -19.51 20.03 19.92
C SER A 18 -18.64 19.04 20.71
N ARG A 19 -18.93 18.88 22.00
CA ARG A 19 -18.25 17.91 22.87
C ARG A 19 -18.40 16.47 22.36
N ALA A 20 -19.55 16.13 21.77
CA ALA A 20 -19.78 14.80 21.20
C ALA A 20 -18.81 14.52 20.04
N VAL A 21 -18.55 15.51 19.19
CA VAL A 21 -17.58 15.40 18.07
C VAL A 21 -16.16 15.21 18.60
N VAL A 22 -15.74 16.00 19.60
CA VAL A 22 -14.41 15.86 20.21
C VAL A 22 -14.23 14.48 20.84
N ASN A 23 -15.20 14.02 21.62
CA ASN A 23 -15.14 12.70 22.27
C ASN A 23 -15.14 11.57 21.25
N GLY A 24 -15.92 11.67 20.17
CA GLY A 24 -15.90 10.72 19.06
C GLY A 24 -14.52 10.65 18.41
N GLY A 25 -13.90 11.81 18.11
CA GLY A 25 -12.56 11.88 17.55
C GLY A 25 -11.47 11.31 18.46
N ILE A 26 -11.50 11.64 19.78
CA ILE A 26 -10.56 11.08 20.76
C ILE A 26 -10.72 9.56 20.85
N SER A 27 -11.97 9.06 20.91
CA SER A 27 -12.24 7.62 20.98
C SER A 27 -11.76 6.89 19.73
N GLU A 28 -11.96 7.47 18.55
CA GLU A 28 -11.50 6.90 17.28
C GLU A 28 -9.96 6.87 17.21
N LEU A 29 -9.28 7.97 17.53
CA LEU A 29 -7.83 8.01 17.56
C LEU A 29 -7.21 7.07 18.61
N ALA A 30 -7.91 6.86 19.73
CA ALA A 30 -7.51 5.88 20.73
C ALA A 30 -7.68 4.45 20.22
N ARG A 31 -8.80 4.14 19.56
CA ARG A 31 -9.05 2.85 18.91
C ARG A 31 -8.00 2.53 17.86
N GLN A 32 -7.58 3.54 17.08
CA GLN A 32 -6.53 3.45 16.09
C GLN A 32 -5.10 3.44 16.69
N GLY A 33 -4.95 3.55 18.00
CA GLY A 33 -3.64 3.47 18.67
C GLY A 33 -2.78 4.75 18.60
N PHE A 34 -3.36 5.89 18.22
CA PHE A 34 -2.66 7.18 18.23
C PHE A 34 -2.73 7.91 19.57
N LEU A 35 -3.70 7.57 20.41
CA LEU A 35 -3.88 8.15 21.73
C LEU A 35 -4.02 7.09 22.81
N ASP A 36 -3.44 7.37 23.97
CA ASP A 36 -3.66 6.67 25.23
C ASP A 36 -4.63 7.51 26.08
N VAL A 37 -5.84 6.98 26.36
CA VAL A 37 -6.82 7.66 27.19
C VAL A 37 -6.75 7.09 28.60
N LEU A 38 -6.25 7.90 29.55
CA LEU A 38 -6.11 7.52 30.95
C LEU A 38 -7.27 8.09 31.77
N PRO A 39 -7.99 7.24 32.54
CA PRO A 39 -9.12 7.71 33.37
C PRO A 39 -8.69 8.86 34.29
N ARG A 40 -9.46 9.94 34.31
CA ARG A 40 -9.27 11.16 35.10
C ARG A 40 -7.99 11.95 34.80
N GLN A 41 -7.12 11.48 33.91
CA GLN A 41 -5.88 12.15 33.55
C GLN A 41 -5.96 12.83 32.17
N GLY A 42 -6.79 12.30 31.26
CA GLY A 42 -6.99 12.81 29.91
C GLY A 42 -6.39 11.94 28.82
N ALA A 43 -6.26 12.49 27.62
CA ALA A 43 -5.69 11.82 26.46
C ALA A 43 -4.22 12.26 26.23
N PHE A 44 -3.39 11.32 25.85
CA PHE A 44 -1.95 11.50 25.58
C PHE A 44 -1.59 10.94 24.21
N VAL A 45 -0.63 11.52 23.54
CA VAL A 45 -0.10 11.01 22.26
C VAL A 45 0.63 9.68 22.50
N ALA A 46 0.11 8.61 21.95
CA ALA A 46 0.68 7.26 22.09
C ALA A 46 1.96 7.07 21.28
N ASP A 47 2.78 6.09 21.68
CA ASP A 47 3.88 5.59 20.84
C ASP A 47 3.33 4.52 19.89
N TYR A 48 2.68 4.99 18.81
CA TYR A 48 2.04 4.10 17.84
C TYR A 48 3.04 3.16 17.12
N ARG A 49 4.34 3.50 17.08
CA ARG A 49 5.35 2.62 16.48
C ARG A 49 5.60 1.36 17.33
N ARG A 50 5.39 1.47 18.64
CA ARG A 50 5.55 0.35 19.59
C ARG A 50 4.24 -0.37 19.87
N ASN A 51 3.15 0.39 19.98
CA ASN A 51 1.87 -0.09 20.49
C ASN A 51 0.76 -0.12 19.43
N GLY A 52 1.07 0.30 18.18
CA GLY A 52 0.13 0.31 17.08
C GLY A 52 -0.33 -1.09 16.66
N ASN A 53 -1.46 -1.13 15.99
CA ASN A 53 -2.11 -2.33 15.49
C ASN A 53 -2.43 -2.20 13.99
N MET A 54 -3.19 -3.13 13.42
CA MET A 54 -3.58 -3.07 12.00
C MET A 54 -4.44 -1.84 11.69
N GLU A 55 -5.25 -1.36 12.62
CA GLU A 55 -6.06 -0.14 12.44
C GLU A 55 -5.16 1.12 12.38
N THR A 56 -4.09 1.13 13.18
CA THR A 56 -3.06 2.20 13.11
C THR A 56 -2.42 2.24 11.72
N LEU A 57 -2.02 1.07 11.22
CA LEU A 57 -1.42 0.96 9.89
C LEU A 57 -2.38 1.45 8.80
N MET A 58 -3.63 0.97 8.82
CA MET A 58 -4.65 1.38 7.86
C MET A 58 -4.92 2.89 7.92
N ALA A 59 -5.06 3.45 9.11
CA ALA A 59 -5.30 4.89 9.28
C ALA A 59 -4.13 5.74 8.74
N ILE A 60 -2.88 5.31 8.93
CA ILE A 60 -1.71 5.97 8.35
C ILE A 60 -1.74 5.88 6.82
N MET A 61 -2.06 4.73 6.27
CA MET A 61 -2.11 4.50 4.83
C MET A 61 -3.23 5.33 4.16
N ASP A 62 -4.41 5.41 4.79
CA ASP A 62 -5.53 6.20 4.27
C ASP A 62 -5.27 7.71 4.35
N TYR A 63 -4.66 8.17 5.44
CA TYR A 63 -4.40 9.59 5.66
C TYR A 63 -3.34 10.16 4.71
N ASN A 64 -2.31 9.39 4.42
CA ASN A 64 -1.14 9.87 3.69
C ASN A 64 -1.22 9.65 2.16
N GLY A 65 -2.31 9.12 1.61
CA GLY A 65 -2.39 8.64 0.22
C GLY A 65 -1.83 9.61 -0.84
N ASP A 66 -2.15 10.91 -0.76
CA ASP A 66 -1.66 11.93 -1.70
C ASP A 66 -0.46 12.77 -1.18
N MET A 67 -0.14 12.69 0.12
CA MET A 67 0.87 13.53 0.78
C MET A 67 2.05 12.71 1.34
N LEU A 68 2.30 11.52 0.80
CA LEU A 68 3.41 10.68 1.23
C LEU A 68 4.75 11.40 1.01
N GLY A 69 5.53 11.55 2.08
CA GLY A 69 6.90 12.02 2.02
C GLY A 69 7.85 10.92 1.53
N LYS A 70 9.11 11.30 1.30
CA LYS A 70 10.14 10.39 0.76
C LYS A 70 10.34 9.13 1.60
N GLU A 71 10.39 9.27 2.92
CA GLU A 71 10.63 8.16 3.84
C GLU A 71 9.44 7.19 3.90
N GLU A 72 8.21 7.71 3.86
CA GLU A 72 6.99 6.90 3.82
C GLU A 72 6.90 6.13 2.50
N ILE A 73 7.14 6.78 1.37
CA ILE A 73 7.17 6.13 0.04
C ILE A 73 8.19 4.99 0.04
N ARG A 74 9.40 5.26 0.52
CA ARG A 74 10.45 4.24 0.61
C ARG A 74 10.01 3.05 1.46
N SER A 75 9.46 3.32 2.65
CA SER A 75 8.99 2.27 3.57
C SER A 75 7.89 1.41 2.95
N ILE A 76 6.95 2.02 2.22
CA ILE A 76 5.87 1.31 1.50
C ILE A 76 6.46 0.42 0.40
N LEU A 77 7.40 0.94 -0.40
CA LEU A 77 8.03 0.17 -1.47
C LEU A 77 8.86 -1.01 -0.93
N GLU A 78 9.57 -0.83 0.19
CA GLU A 78 10.34 -1.90 0.85
C GLU A 78 9.42 -3.01 1.37
N VAL A 79 8.30 -2.67 2.00
CA VAL A 79 7.30 -3.67 2.44
C VAL A 79 6.67 -4.37 1.23
N ARG A 80 6.27 -3.60 0.21
CA ARG A 80 5.74 -4.17 -1.03
C ARG A 80 6.73 -5.15 -1.66
N TRP A 81 8.01 -4.82 -1.69
CA TRP A 81 9.06 -5.72 -2.19
C TRP A 81 9.07 -7.06 -1.47
N GLY A 82 9.06 -7.06 -0.12
CA GLY A 82 8.98 -8.28 0.67
C GLY A 82 7.73 -9.12 0.39
N LEU A 83 6.56 -8.47 0.31
CA LEU A 83 5.29 -9.13 -0.01
C LEU A 83 5.29 -9.72 -1.43
N GLU A 84 5.87 -9.01 -2.39
CA GLU A 84 5.94 -9.45 -3.78
C GLU A 84 6.85 -10.69 -3.94
N GLN A 85 8.00 -10.73 -3.26
CA GLN A 85 8.87 -11.93 -3.27
C GLN A 85 8.13 -13.16 -2.76
N MET A 86 7.37 -13.02 -1.66
CA MET A 86 6.54 -14.11 -1.13
C MET A 86 5.44 -14.51 -2.11
N THR A 87 4.78 -13.52 -2.73
CA THR A 87 3.68 -13.74 -3.68
C THR A 87 4.16 -14.50 -4.90
N LEU A 88 5.26 -14.08 -5.52
CA LEU A 88 5.84 -14.69 -6.73
C LEU A 88 6.18 -16.16 -6.51
N HIS A 89 6.84 -16.46 -5.39
CA HIS A 89 7.18 -17.85 -5.07
C HIS A 89 5.92 -18.72 -4.98
N ARG A 90 4.88 -18.23 -4.32
CA ARG A 90 3.66 -18.98 -4.07
C ARG A 90 2.76 -19.13 -5.30
N VAL A 91 2.57 -18.05 -6.07
CA VAL A 91 1.69 -18.10 -7.26
C VAL A 91 2.26 -19.04 -8.32
N ILE A 92 3.58 -19.03 -8.54
CA ILE A 92 4.24 -19.91 -9.48
C ILE A 92 4.14 -21.38 -9.07
N ASP A 93 4.15 -21.68 -7.77
CA ASP A 93 4.02 -23.06 -7.27
C ASP A 93 2.58 -23.58 -7.29
N ASN A 94 1.61 -22.74 -6.91
CA ASN A 94 0.29 -23.19 -6.54
C ASN A 94 -0.77 -22.95 -7.62
N ALA A 95 -0.62 -21.93 -8.47
CA ALA A 95 -1.61 -21.62 -9.49
C ALA A 95 -1.62 -22.66 -10.62
N THR A 96 -2.81 -22.97 -11.12
CA THR A 96 -2.98 -23.79 -12.35
C THR A 96 -2.54 -22.99 -13.58
N VAL A 97 -2.37 -23.68 -14.71
CA VAL A 97 -2.07 -23.03 -16.00
C VAL A 97 -3.16 -22.03 -16.36
N ASP A 98 -4.42 -22.48 -16.31
CA ASP A 98 -5.58 -21.63 -16.64
C ASP A 98 -5.66 -20.38 -15.75
N GLN A 99 -5.34 -20.51 -14.46
CA GLN A 99 -5.28 -19.37 -13.54
C GLN A 99 -4.15 -18.39 -13.89
N LEU A 100 -2.99 -18.89 -14.31
CA LEU A 100 -1.90 -18.03 -14.77
C LEU A 100 -2.26 -17.33 -16.09
N GLU A 101 -2.90 -18.04 -17.02
CA GLU A 101 -3.37 -17.44 -18.28
C GLU A 101 -4.40 -16.32 -18.03
N MET A 102 -5.30 -16.49 -17.05
CA MET A 102 -6.25 -15.45 -16.66
C MET A 102 -5.59 -14.14 -16.18
N LEU A 103 -4.38 -14.20 -15.64
CA LEU A 103 -3.64 -12.98 -15.29
C LEU A 103 -3.29 -12.11 -16.51
N GLY A 104 -3.21 -12.72 -17.70
CA GLY A 104 -2.93 -12.03 -18.96
C GLY A 104 -3.94 -10.94 -19.29
N GLN A 105 -5.20 -11.09 -18.86
CA GLN A 105 -6.23 -10.05 -19.05
C GLN A 105 -5.85 -8.68 -18.49
N TYR A 106 -5.06 -8.62 -17.41
CA TYR A 106 -4.60 -7.38 -16.82
C TYR A 106 -3.49 -6.73 -17.66
N VAL A 107 -2.64 -7.56 -18.28
CA VAL A 107 -1.61 -7.08 -19.23
C VAL A 107 -2.28 -6.46 -20.44
N GLU A 108 -3.27 -7.14 -21.04
CA GLU A 108 -4.06 -6.63 -22.17
C GLU A 108 -4.79 -5.31 -21.84
N GLN A 109 -5.35 -5.20 -20.63
CA GLN A 109 -5.98 -3.96 -20.17
C GLN A 109 -4.99 -2.80 -20.03
N LEU A 110 -3.74 -3.06 -19.63
CA LEU A 110 -2.68 -2.04 -19.57
C LEU A 110 -2.19 -1.65 -20.97
N GLU A 111 -2.13 -2.60 -21.91
CA GLU A 111 -1.78 -2.34 -23.31
C GLU A 111 -2.77 -1.41 -24.02
N ALA A 112 -4.04 -1.45 -23.63
CA ALA A 112 -5.10 -0.58 -24.17
C ALA A 112 -4.92 0.93 -23.83
N HIS A 113 -3.78 1.33 -23.30
CA HIS A 113 -3.43 2.71 -22.94
C HIS A 113 -4.44 3.42 -22.01
N PRO A 114 -4.75 2.84 -20.84
CA PRO A 114 -5.66 3.46 -19.89
C PRO A 114 -5.08 4.77 -19.34
N THR A 115 -5.94 5.57 -18.68
CA THR A 115 -5.45 6.71 -17.89
C THR A 115 -4.54 6.25 -16.74
N PRO A 116 -3.66 7.11 -16.20
CA PRO A 116 -2.81 6.75 -15.06
C PRO A 116 -3.58 6.15 -13.86
N ALA A 117 -4.77 6.66 -13.57
CA ALA A 117 -5.61 6.15 -12.49
C ALA A 117 -6.16 4.74 -12.79
N GLN A 118 -6.61 4.52 -14.03
CA GLN A 118 -7.05 3.18 -14.47
C GLN A 118 -5.90 2.19 -14.50
N ALA A 119 -4.73 2.60 -14.99
CA ALA A 119 -3.54 1.76 -15.02
C ALA A 119 -3.10 1.33 -13.61
N ALA A 120 -3.14 2.24 -12.64
CA ALA A 120 -2.83 1.95 -11.25
C ALA A 120 -3.81 0.93 -10.64
N GLU A 121 -5.09 1.05 -10.92
CA GLU A 121 -6.10 0.09 -10.46
C GLU A 121 -5.91 -1.30 -11.10
N ILE A 122 -5.59 -1.35 -12.40
CA ILE A 122 -5.30 -2.60 -13.11
C ILE A 122 -4.06 -3.27 -12.53
N ALA A 123 -2.98 -2.52 -12.32
CA ALA A 123 -1.76 -3.03 -11.71
C ALA A 123 -2.01 -3.54 -10.29
N PHE A 124 -2.82 -2.82 -9.49
CA PHE A 124 -3.20 -3.30 -8.17
C PHE A 124 -3.94 -4.65 -8.26
N ARG A 125 -4.92 -4.77 -9.15
CA ARG A 125 -5.69 -6.01 -9.34
C ARG A 125 -4.81 -7.16 -9.79
N PHE A 126 -3.88 -6.94 -10.71
CA PHE A 126 -2.92 -7.95 -11.15
C PHE A 126 -2.13 -8.52 -9.95
N HIS A 127 -1.53 -7.65 -9.16
CA HIS A 127 -0.73 -8.08 -8.00
C HIS A 127 -1.58 -8.70 -6.90
N HIS A 128 -2.80 -8.19 -6.66
CA HIS A 128 -3.71 -8.74 -5.68
C HIS A 128 -4.18 -10.14 -6.09
N GLU A 129 -4.53 -10.35 -7.38
CA GLU A 129 -4.90 -11.67 -7.90
C GLU A 129 -3.78 -12.70 -7.71
N MET A 130 -2.52 -12.30 -7.96
CA MET A 130 -1.39 -13.17 -7.65
C MET A 130 -1.35 -13.60 -6.17
N THR A 131 -1.73 -12.73 -5.23
CA THR A 131 -1.78 -13.11 -3.80
C THR A 131 -2.86 -14.14 -3.51
N LEU A 132 -4.03 -14.03 -4.18
CA LEU A 132 -5.13 -14.98 -4.06
C LEU A 132 -4.73 -16.36 -4.62
N LEU A 133 -4.18 -16.38 -5.83
CA LEU A 133 -3.74 -17.60 -6.51
C LEU A 133 -2.57 -18.29 -5.77
N GLY A 134 -1.79 -17.55 -5.01
CA GLY A 134 -0.71 -18.08 -4.17
C GLY A 134 -1.15 -18.94 -2.99
N GLY A 135 -2.46 -18.98 -2.68
CA GLY A 135 -3.05 -19.86 -1.66
C GLY A 135 -2.69 -19.49 -0.20
N ASN A 136 -2.21 -18.28 0.07
CA ASN A 136 -2.04 -17.79 1.43
C ASN A 136 -3.27 -16.96 1.83
N HIS A 137 -4.02 -17.40 2.84
CA HIS A 137 -5.28 -16.77 3.23
C HIS A 137 -5.14 -15.38 3.88
N ILE A 138 -3.95 -15.00 4.35
CA ILE A 138 -3.68 -13.72 5.02
C ILE A 138 -3.06 -12.70 4.06
N LEU A 139 -2.23 -13.15 3.14
CA LEU A 139 -1.50 -12.28 2.21
C LEU A 139 -2.40 -11.35 1.38
N PRO A 140 -3.55 -11.82 0.82
CA PRO A 140 -4.48 -10.93 0.11
C PRO A 140 -5.04 -9.82 0.98
N LEU A 141 -5.33 -10.09 2.27
CA LEU A 141 -5.85 -9.10 3.22
C LEU A 141 -4.79 -8.05 3.54
N ILE A 142 -3.54 -8.48 3.78
CA ILE A 142 -2.41 -7.55 3.96
C ILE A 142 -2.24 -6.70 2.70
N TYR A 143 -2.25 -7.32 1.51
CA TYR A 143 -2.07 -6.59 0.25
C TYR A 143 -3.19 -5.58 0.01
N THR A 144 -4.45 -5.92 0.32
CA THR A 144 -5.60 -5.02 0.23
C THR A 144 -5.45 -3.78 1.13
N SER A 145 -4.85 -3.92 2.32
CA SER A 145 -4.60 -2.77 3.21
C SER A 145 -3.63 -1.75 2.62
N PHE A 146 -2.82 -2.15 1.63
CA PHE A 146 -1.90 -1.28 0.89
C PHE A 146 -2.52 -0.69 -0.40
N LYS A 147 -3.80 -0.90 -0.66
CA LYS A 147 -4.44 -0.46 -1.93
C LYS A 147 -4.27 1.04 -2.15
N VAL A 148 -4.64 1.86 -1.17
CA VAL A 148 -4.61 3.32 -1.29
C VAL A 148 -3.20 3.83 -1.59
N PRO A 149 -2.17 3.56 -0.78
CA PRO A 149 -0.83 4.03 -1.07
C PRO A 149 -0.24 3.42 -2.35
N CYS A 150 -0.44 2.14 -2.63
CA CYS A 150 0.09 1.53 -3.84
C CYS A 150 -0.50 2.14 -5.11
N THR A 151 -1.81 2.35 -5.17
CA THR A 151 -2.44 3.00 -6.33
C THR A 151 -1.97 4.45 -6.48
N ALA A 152 -1.82 5.22 -5.40
CA ALA A 152 -1.27 6.57 -5.44
C ALA A 152 0.18 6.57 -6.01
N LEU A 153 1.03 5.63 -5.60
CA LEU A 153 2.40 5.51 -6.10
C LEU A 153 2.43 5.10 -7.58
N TRP A 154 1.57 4.19 -8.04
CA TRP A 154 1.48 3.85 -9.46
C TRP A 154 0.94 5.00 -10.31
N ILE A 155 -0.01 5.80 -9.80
CA ILE A 155 -0.46 7.02 -10.49
C ILE A 155 0.70 7.99 -10.69
N ARG A 156 1.51 8.24 -9.63
CA ARG A 156 2.73 9.06 -9.74
C ARG A 156 3.71 8.49 -10.75
N PHE A 157 3.95 7.17 -10.70
CA PHE A 157 4.82 6.48 -11.65
C PHE A 157 4.35 6.67 -13.10
N CYS A 158 3.07 6.43 -13.36
CA CYS A 158 2.50 6.58 -14.71
C CYS A 158 2.53 8.03 -15.21
N LYS A 159 2.31 9.01 -14.32
CA LYS A 159 2.43 10.43 -14.69
C LYS A 159 3.86 10.81 -15.06
N LYS A 160 4.86 10.26 -14.40
CA LYS A 160 6.27 10.60 -14.57
C LYS A 160 6.94 9.80 -15.69
N TYR A 161 6.66 8.52 -15.79
CA TYR A 161 7.36 7.58 -16.70
C TYR A 161 6.46 7.00 -17.79
N GLY A 162 5.16 7.30 -17.77
CA GLY A 162 4.18 6.80 -18.72
C GLY A 162 3.57 5.45 -18.34
N VAL A 163 2.32 5.23 -18.82
CA VAL A 163 1.60 3.95 -18.64
C VAL A 163 2.31 2.81 -19.38
N ALA A 164 2.91 3.09 -20.53
CA ALA A 164 3.67 2.09 -21.30
C ALA A 164 4.82 1.47 -20.49
N THR A 165 5.51 2.26 -19.65
CA THR A 165 6.56 1.73 -18.77
C THR A 165 5.99 0.80 -17.70
N LEU A 166 4.84 1.15 -17.11
CA LEU A 166 4.16 0.26 -16.16
C LEU A 166 3.69 -1.03 -16.85
N HIS A 167 3.12 -0.92 -18.06
CA HIS A 167 2.73 -2.08 -18.86
C HIS A 167 3.92 -3.01 -19.08
N SER A 168 5.06 -2.50 -19.58
CA SER A 168 6.25 -3.32 -19.82
C SER A 168 6.76 -4.00 -18.55
N ASN A 169 6.70 -3.34 -17.39
CA ASN A 169 7.09 -3.94 -16.12
C ASN A 169 6.17 -5.11 -15.73
N VAL A 170 4.87 -4.95 -15.89
CA VAL A 170 3.87 -5.98 -15.56
C VAL A 170 3.91 -7.14 -16.57
N GLU A 171 4.07 -6.84 -17.86
CA GLU A 171 4.17 -7.83 -18.93
C GLU A 171 5.37 -8.75 -18.75
N GLU A 172 6.55 -8.17 -18.48
CA GLU A 172 7.76 -8.96 -18.27
C GLU A 172 7.65 -9.84 -17.01
N LEU A 173 7.08 -9.30 -15.92
CA LEU A 173 6.79 -10.09 -14.73
C LEU A 173 5.84 -11.25 -15.04
N TYR A 174 4.75 -10.96 -15.76
CA TYR A 174 3.77 -11.95 -16.17
C TYR A 174 4.39 -13.05 -17.04
N ARG A 175 5.28 -12.69 -17.97
CA ARG A 175 6.00 -13.66 -18.83
C ARG A 175 6.80 -14.66 -18.00
N HIS A 176 7.52 -14.21 -16.98
CA HIS A 176 8.22 -15.11 -16.07
C HIS A 176 7.26 -16.00 -15.26
N ILE A 177 6.15 -15.44 -14.78
CA ILE A 177 5.15 -16.19 -14.02
C ILE A 177 4.51 -17.28 -14.88
N LEU A 178 4.10 -16.96 -16.11
CA LEU A 178 3.47 -17.88 -17.04
C LEU A 178 4.41 -19.04 -17.40
N ASN A 179 5.71 -18.76 -17.58
CA ASN A 179 6.75 -19.75 -17.83
C ASN A 179 7.23 -20.49 -16.58
N ARG A 180 6.65 -20.23 -15.41
CA ARG A 180 7.06 -20.77 -14.09
C ARG A 180 8.54 -20.52 -13.76
N ASP A 181 9.11 -19.45 -14.32
CA ASP A 181 10.47 -19.02 -14.08
C ASP A 181 10.57 -18.19 -12.79
N LYS A 182 10.70 -18.87 -11.67
CA LYS A 182 10.79 -18.25 -10.33
C LYS A 182 11.98 -17.30 -10.20
N GLU A 183 13.11 -17.71 -10.73
CA GLU A 183 14.34 -16.91 -10.59
C GLU A 183 14.27 -15.66 -11.45
N GLY A 184 13.78 -15.76 -12.69
CA GLY A 184 13.56 -14.61 -13.55
C GLY A 184 12.52 -13.65 -12.98
N ALA A 185 11.37 -14.17 -12.48
CA ALA A 185 10.35 -13.35 -11.83
C ALA A 185 10.91 -12.60 -10.61
N ARG A 186 11.69 -13.30 -9.76
CA ARG A 186 12.34 -12.71 -8.59
C ARG A 186 13.35 -11.62 -8.96
N GLN A 187 14.20 -11.90 -9.93
CA GLN A 187 15.22 -10.97 -10.40
C GLN A 187 14.57 -9.73 -11.02
N TRP A 188 13.53 -9.90 -11.84
CA TRP A 188 12.83 -8.80 -12.46
C TRP A 188 12.14 -7.90 -11.43
N SER A 189 11.44 -8.51 -10.46
CA SER A 189 10.84 -7.78 -9.34
C SER A 189 11.89 -6.98 -8.55
N ASN A 190 13.05 -7.55 -8.30
CA ASN A 190 14.16 -6.84 -7.67
C ASN A 190 14.61 -5.63 -8.48
N VAL A 191 14.71 -5.77 -9.81
CA VAL A 191 15.17 -4.68 -10.69
C VAL A 191 14.21 -3.50 -10.64
N TYR A 192 12.92 -3.68 -10.97
CA TYR A 192 12.03 -2.51 -11.07
C TYR A 192 11.70 -1.88 -9.70
N LEU A 193 11.70 -2.66 -8.61
CA LEU A 193 11.52 -2.09 -7.27
C LEU A 193 12.79 -1.37 -6.79
N ALA A 194 13.97 -1.90 -7.07
CA ALA A 194 15.21 -1.20 -6.77
C ALA A 194 15.33 0.11 -7.56
N GLU A 195 14.90 0.14 -8.83
CA GLU A 195 14.84 1.36 -9.65
C GLU A 195 13.86 2.40 -9.06
N ALA A 196 12.71 1.96 -8.56
CA ALA A 196 11.74 2.84 -7.91
C ALA A 196 12.23 3.40 -6.55
N ILE A 197 13.04 2.62 -5.81
CA ILE A 197 13.53 3.01 -4.47
C ILE A 197 14.82 3.83 -4.55
N ASN A 198 15.82 3.39 -5.32
CA ASN A 198 17.16 3.96 -5.31
C ASN A 198 17.72 4.28 -6.71
N GLY A 199 17.04 3.87 -7.78
CA GLY A 199 17.51 3.97 -9.16
C GLY A 199 17.03 5.22 -9.87
N THR A 200 16.85 5.10 -11.20
CA THR A 200 16.47 6.20 -12.09
C THR A 200 14.97 6.42 -12.19
N GLN A 201 14.15 5.46 -11.73
CA GLN A 201 12.68 5.52 -11.79
C GLN A 201 12.04 5.89 -10.44
N GLN A 202 12.70 6.75 -9.67
CA GLN A 202 12.19 7.20 -8.37
C GLN A 202 10.93 8.06 -8.51
N ILE A 203 9.99 7.88 -7.55
CA ILE A 203 8.69 8.55 -7.49
C ILE A 203 8.53 9.42 -6.23
N TYR A 204 9.64 9.84 -5.61
CA TYR A 204 9.63 10.64 -4.39
C TYR A 204 9.14 12.09 -4.59
N GLU A 205 9.32 12.62 -5.79
CA GLU A 205 8.84 13.95 -6.18
C GLU A 205 7.62 13.80 -7.12
N ALA A 206 6.59 14.59 -6.84
CA ALA A 206 5.35 14.59 -7.63
C ALA A 206 5.51 15.36 -8.95
#